data_4b1a1bdd67eb2e71b45d3c985fd0ecad
#
_entry.id   4b1a1bdd67eb2e71b45d3c985fd0ecad
#
_cell.length_a   1.000
_cell.length_b   1.000
_cell.length_c   1.000
_cell.angle_alpha   90.00
_cell.angle_beta   90.00
_cell.angle_gamma   90.00
#
_symmetry.space_group_name_H-M   'P 1'
#
loop_
_entity.id
_entity.type
_entity.pdbx_description
1 polymer ?
#
loop_
_entity_poly.entity_id
_entity_poly.type
_entity_poly.pdbx_seq_one_letter_code
_entity_poly.pdbx_strand_id
1 'polypeptide(L)'
;PAPVTSDSAALAQRRADSLAALAAQRRADSLAAADAAAARDAAAAADRQAQMEMTNVLAQRVYFDYDRDQLRDDGMATLDAKSAVLLANPAITLVITGHTDERGTAEYNLALGQRRAATVKRYLVGKGIAEGRMSTQSMGDSQPVAAGSDESAYQQNRRAEFEVRGMTGALVRPRD
;
A
#
# COMPACT_ATOMS: atom_id res chain seq x y z
N PRO A 1 -12.56 81.32 19.62
CA PRO A 1 -11.94 80.19 18.87
C PRO A 1 -12.39 78.85 19.44
N ALA A 2 -13.14 78.11 18.64
CA ALA A 2 -13.64 76.84 19.01
C ALA A 2 -12.51 75.79 19.05
N PRO A 3 -12.58 74.78 19.93
CA PRO A 3 -11.53 73.79 20.06
C PRO A 3 -11.58 72.80 18.88
N VAL A 4 -10.67 72.97 17.96
CA VAL A 4 -10.43 72.01 16.84
C VAL A 4 -9.71 70.68 17.28
N THR A 5 -9.60 70.47 18.57
CA THR A 5 -8.81 69.32 19.11
C THR A 5 -9.57 68.01 19.29
N SER A 6 -10.91 68.02 19.38
CA SER A 6 -11.70 66.85 19.60
C SER A 6 -11.91 65.99 18.33
N ASP A 7 -12.11 66.65 17.16
CA ASP A 7 -12.35 65.98 15.89
C ASP A 7 -11.10 65.30 15.35
N SER A 8 -9.91 65.87 15.52
CA SER A 8 -8.66 65.24 15.09
C SER A 8 -8.27 64.06 15.93
N ALA A 9 -8.54 64.09 17.23
CA ALA A 9 -8.34 62.93 18.12
C ALA A 9 -9.29 61.78 17.80
N ALA A 10 -10.58 62.09 17.57
CA ALA A 10 -11.56 61.09 17.17
C ALA A 10 -11.24 60.43 15.83
N LEU A 11 -10.74 61.24 14.85
CA LEU A 11 -10.31 60.73 13.56
C LEU A 11 -9.06 59.85 13.67
N ALA A 12 -8.10 60.22 14.51
CA ALA A 12 -6.91 59.44 14.78
C ALA A 12 -7.27 58.10 15.44
N GLN A 13 -8.21 58.09 16.42
CA GLN A 13 -8.68 56.88 17.06
C GLN A 13 -9.37 55.94 16.05
N ARG A 14 -10.28 56.45 15.22
CA ARG A 14 -10.94 55.64 14.15
C ARG A 14 -9.94 55.01 13.18
N ARG A 15 -8.87 55.76 12.81
CA ARG A 15 -7.79 55.21 11.97
C ARG A 15 -7.01 54.09 12.69
N ALA A 16 -6.70 54.28 13.98
CA ALA A 16 -6.02 53.26 14.77
C ALA A 16 -6.86 52.00 14.91
N ASP A 17 -8.18 52.16 15.20
CA ASP A 17 -9.10 51.03 15.29
C ASP A 17 -9.25 50.26 13.96
N SER A 18 -9.32 50.99 12.84
CA SER A 18 -9.36 50.40 11.49
C SER A 18 -8.08 49.65 11.15
N LEU A 19 -6.92 50.19 11.51
CA LEU A 19 -5.63 49.50 11.30
C LEU A 19 -5.49 48.28 12.19
N ALA A 20 -5.96 48.35 13.44
CA ALA A 20 -5.97 47.20 14.36
C ALA A 20 -6.90 46.10 13.85
N ALA A 21 -8.10 46.44 13.37
CA ALA A 21 -9.03 45.50 12.77
C ALA A 21 -8.44 44.81 11.52
N LEU A 22 -7.80 45.61 10.63
CA LEU A 22 -7.13 45.07 9.44
C LEU A 22 -5.97 44.13 9.81
N ALA A 23 -5.19 44.49 10.83
CA ALA A 23 -4.10 43.65 11.32
C ALA A 23 -4.62 42.36 11.95
N ALA A 24 -5.71 42.40 12.70
CA ALA A 24 -6.38 41.21 13.25
C ALA A 24 -6.92 40.30 12.14
N GLN A 25 -7.56 40.90 11.11
CA GLN A 25 -8.04 40.14 9.95
C GLN A 25 -6.90 39.42 9.21
N ARG A 26 -5.81 40.14 8.92
CA ARG A 26 -4.64 39.55 8.26
C ARG A 26 -4.02 38.38 9.07
N ARG A 27 -3.99 38.50 10.41
CA ARG A 27 -3.52 37.41 11.27
C ARG A 27 -4.46 36.22 11.22
N ALA A 28 -5.78 36.45 11.26
CA ALA A 28 -6.76 35.38 11.14
C ALA A 28 -6.66 34.69 9.78
N ASP A 29 -6.56 35.44 8.68
CA ASP A 29 -6.40 34.90 7.33
C ASP A 29 -5.09 34.07 7.20
N SER A 30 -4.01 34.55 7.81
CA SER A 30 -2.72 33.86 7.82
C SER A 30 -2.77 32.55 8.60
N LEU A 31 -3.45 32.51 9.76
CA LEU A 31 -3.66 31.30 10.55
C LEU A 31 -4.54 30.32 9.79
N ALA A 32 -5.65 30.77 9.22
CA ALA A 32 -6.53 29.91 8.43
C ALA A 32 -5.81 29.29 7.21
N ALA A 33 -4.94 30.07 6.55
CA ALA A 33 -4.13 29.57 5.45
C ALA A 33 -3.10 28.54 5.92
N ALA A 34 -2.48 28.73 7.07
CA ALA A 34 -1.54 27.77 7.67
C ALA A 34 -2.25 26.46 8.08
N ASP A 35 -3.42 26.55 8.71
CA ASP A 35 -4.22 25.38 9.07
C ASP A 35 -4.67 24.60 7.84
N ALA A 36 -5.10 25.31 6.78
CA ALA A 36 -5.47 24.68 5.52
C ALA A 36 -4.28 23.99 4.83
N ALA A 37 -3.09 24.59 4.89
CA ALA A 37 -1.86 23.97 4.38
C ALA A 37 -1.50 22.72 5.17
N ALA A 38 -1.52 22.78 6.50
CA ALA A 38 -1.26 21.63 7.36
C ALA A 38 -2.25 20.48 7.13
N ALA A 39 -3.54 20.78 6.94
CA ALA A 39 -4.55 19.79 6.62
C ALA A 39 -4.30 19.11 5.26
N ARG A 40 -3.88 19.87 4.24
CA ARG A 40 -3.50 19.32 2.92
C ARG A 40 -2.27 18.42 3.02
N ASP A 41 -1.26 18.82 3.76
CA ASP A 41 -0.04 18.04 3.96
C ASP A 41 -0.32 16.75 4.71
N ALA A 42 -1.18 16.80 5.73
CA ALA A 42 -1.62 15.61 6.47
C ALA A 42 -2.42 14.64 5.56
N ALA A 43 -3.32 15.15 4.73
CA ALA A 43 -4.07 14.34 3.77
C ALA A 43 -3.13 13.69 2.74
N ALA A 44 -2.18 14.44 2.19
CA ALA A 44 -1.19 13.91 1.26
C ALA A 44 -0.27 12.86 1.91
N ALA A 45 0.08 13.01 3.19
CA ALA A 45 0.84 12.03 3.94
C ALA A 45 0.04 10.73 4.14
N ALA A 46 -1.25 10.84 4.51
CA ALA A 46 -2.14 9.69 4.66
C ALA A 46 -2.34 8.94 3.34
N ASP A 47 -2.44 9.65 2.21
CA ASP A 47 -2.53 9.03 0.90
C ASP A 47 -1.25 8.28 0.52
N ARG A 48 -0.08 8.88 0.76
CA ARG A 48 1.20 8.20 0.53
C ARG A 48 1.33 6.92 1.37
N GLN A 49 0.94 6.99 2.65
CA GLN A 49 0.97 5.83 3.53
C GLN A 49 0.07 4.70 3.01
N ALA A 50 -1.16 5.01 2.63
CA ALA A 50 -2.09 4.01 2.08
C ALA A 50 -1.57 3.40 0.75
N GLN A 51 -0.91 4.19 -0.10
CA GLN A 51 -0.26 3.67 -1.31
C GLN A 51 0.85 2.67 -0.97
N MET A 52 1.69 2.98 0.02
CA MET A 52 2.74 2.08 0.49
C MET A 52 2.16 0.79 1.08
N GLU A 53 1.12 0.88 1.90
CA GLU A 53 0.44 -0.28 2.49
C GLU A 53 -0.13 -1.20 1.41
N MET A 54 -0.84 -0.67 0.42
CA MET A 54 -1.38 -1.47 -0.70
C MET A 54 -0.27 -2.12 -1.52
N THR A 55 0.82 -1.41 -1.79
CA THR A 55 1.99 -1.96 -2.48
C THR A 55 2.62 -3.09 -1.68
N ASN A 56 2.77 -2.92 -0.37
CA ASN A 56 3.29 -3.95 0.52
C ASN A 56 2.36 -5.18 0.56
N VAL A 57 1.04 -4.98 0.63
CA VAL A 57 0.07 -6.08 0.56
C VAL A 57 0.24 -6.87 -0.74
N LEU A 58 0.38 -6.19 -1.89
CA LEU A 58 0.60 -6.86 -3.17
C LEU A 58 1.93 -7.63 -3.23
N ALA A 59 2.96 -7.16 -2.55
CA ALA A 59 4.28 -7.80 -2.52
C ALA A 59 4.42 -8.92 -1.48
N GLN A 60 3.53 -9.01 -0.48
CA GLN A 60 3.61 -10.02 0.58
C GLN A 60 3.69 -11.43 0.01
N ARG A 61 4.59 -12.24 0.56
CA ARG A 61 4.78 -13.65 0.21
C ARG A 61 3.74 -14.52 0.90
N VAL A 62 3.44 -15.67 0.29
CA VAL A 62 2.64 -16.73 0.88
C VAL A 62 3.56 -17.92 1.14
N TYR A 63 3.48 -18.50 2.34
CA TYR A 63 4.34 -19.60 2.78
C TYR A 63 3.60 -20.92 2.81
N PHE A 64 4.36 -22.00 2.68
CA PHE A 64 3.84 -23.36 2.63
C PHE A 64 4.56 -24.28 3.62
N ASP A 65 3.85 -25.30 4.05
CA ASP A 65 4.44 -26.37 4.84
C ASP A 65 5.35 -27.26 3.99
N TYR A 66 6.15 -28.08 4.68
CA TYR A 66 7.03 -29.03 4.01
C TYR A 66 6.23 -29.98 3.13
N ASP A 67 6.69 -30.13 1.89
CA ASP A 67 6.09 -31.04 0.89
C ASP A 67 4.58 -30.83 0.67
N ARG A 68 4.09 -29.61 0.92
CA ARG A 68 2.69 -29.22 0.72
C ARG A 68 2.55 -28.11 -0.30
N ASP A 69 1.45 -28.14 -1.04
CA ASP A 69 0.96 -27.09 -1.94
C ASP A 69 -0.38 -26.48 -1.49
N GLN A 70 -0.90 -26.93 -0.33
CA GLN A 70 -2.08 -26.39 0.30
C GLN A 70 -1.76 -25.03 0.98
N LEU A 71 -2.70 -24.11 0.86
CA LEU A 71 -2.60 -22.82 1.56
C LEU A 71 -2.79 -23.03 3.07
N ARG A 72 -1.97 -22.32 3.83
CA ARG A 72 -2.12 -22.16 5.28
C ARG A 72 -3.11 -21.03 5.56
N ASP A 73 -3.63 -20.96 6.79
CA ASP A 73 -4.58 -19.91 7.20
C ASP A 73 -3.99 -18.49 7.05
N ASP A 74 -2.71 -18.31 7.41
CA ASP A 74 -1.98 -17.06 7.23
C ASP A 74 -1.81 -16.68 5.75
N GLY A 75 -1.58 -17.67 4.90
CA GLY A 75 -1.52 -17.52 3.45
C GLY A 75 -2.88 -17.11 2.86
N MET A 76 -3.96 -17.71 3.32
CA MET A 76 -5.32 -17.36 2.89
C MET A 76 -5.66 -15.91 3.30
N ALA A 77 -5.35 -15.50 4.55
CA ALA A 77 -5.55 -14.12 5.00
C ALA A 77 -4.75 -13.11 4.15
N THR A 78 -3.50 -13.45 3.81
CA THR A 78 -2.67 -12.63 2.91
C THR A 78 -3.30 -12.50 1.52
N LEU A 79 -3.83 -13.58 0.96
CA LEU A 79 -4.47 -13.58 -0.35
C LEU A 79 -5.82 -12.84 -0.34
N ASP A 80 -6.55 -12.87 0.77
CA ASP A 80 -7.78 -12.09 0.94
C ASP A 80 -7.48 -10.59 0.89
N ALA A 81 -6.48 -10.13 1.62
CA ALA A 81 -6.03 -8.74 1.56
C ALA A 81 -5.57 -8.35 0.14
N LYS A 82 -4.81 -9.21 -0.56
CA LYS A 82 -4.43 -8.98 -1.96
C LYS A 82 -5.64 -8.90 -2.89
N SER A 83 -6.62 -9.79 -2.71
CA SER A 83 -7.80 -9.82 -3.57
C SER A 83 -8.59 -8.53 -3.51
N ALA A 84 -8.73 -7.92 -2.32
CA ALA A 84 -9.39 -6.62 -2.16
C ALA A 84 -8.70 -5.52 -2.98
N VAL A 85 -7.35 -5.44 -2.90
CA VAL A 85 -6.58 -4.47 -3.68
C VAL A 85 -6.68 -4.74 -5.19
N LEU A 86 -6.62 -6.01 -5.61
CA LEU A 86 -6.69 -6.40 -7.03
C LEU A 86 -8.07 -6.14 -7.64
N LEU A 87 -9.15 -6.32 -6.87
CA LEU A 87 -10.52 -6.01 -7.31
C LEU A 87 -10.71 -4.51 -7.52
N ALA A 88 -10.16 -3.69 -6.63
CA ALA A 88 -10.19 -2.23 -6.76
C ALA A 88 -9.32 -1.70 -7.93
N ASN A 89 -8.35 -2.50 -8.40
CA ASN A 89 -7.36 -2.11 -9.41
C ASN A 89 -7.32 -3.11 -10.58
N PRO A 90 -8.29 -3.10 -11.49
CA PRO A 90 -8.44 -4.11 -12.54
C PRO A 90 -7.31 -4.13 -13.59
N ALA A 91 -6.54 -3.07 -13.73
CA ALA A 91 -5.40 -2.99 -14.64
C ALA A 91 -4.17 -3.78 -14.16
N ILE A 92 -4.09 -4.11 -12.87
CA ILE A 92 -2.97 -4.86 -12.31
C ILE A 92 -3.03 -6.32 -12.75
N THR A 93 -1.89 -6.83 -13.17
CA THR A 93 -1.66 -8.25 -13.44
C THR A 93 -0.56 -8.80 -12.54
N LEU A 94 -0.57 -10.09 -12.29
CA LEU A 94 0.40 -10.77 -11.41
C LEU A 94 1.14 -11.87 -12.15
N VAL A 95 2.43 -11.99 -11.89
CA VAL A 95 3.18 -13.23 -12.11
C VAL A 95 3.39 -13.87 -10.74
N ILE A 96 2.91 -15.08 -10.58
CA ILE A 96 2.98 -15.86 -9.34
C ILE A 96 4.09 -16.89 -9.50
N THR A 97 5.15 -16.78 -8.71
CA THR A 97 6.31 -17.67 -8.76
C THR A 97 6.34 -18.56 -7.53
N GLY A 98 6.29 -19.88 -7.76
CA GLY A 98 6.41 -20.87 -6.68
C GLY A 98 7.85 -21.30 -6.45
N HIS A 99 8.22 -21.43 -5.18
CA HIS A 99 9.53 -21.85 -4.72
C HIS A 99 9.41 -22.98 -3.71
N THR A 100 10.52 -23.74 -3.57
CA THR A 100 10.66 -24.83 -2.59
C THR A 100 11.92 -24.64 -1.77
N ASP A 101 12.08 -25.44 -0.71
CA ASP A 101 13.37 -25.65 -0.09
C ASP A 101 14.23 -26.63 -0.94
N GLU A 102 15.50 -26.82 -0.57
CA GLU A 102 16.47 -27.60 -1.33
C GLU A 102 16.27 -29.13 -1.28
N ARG A 103 15.34 -29.63 -0.43
CA ARG A 103 15.12 -31.06 -0.26
C ARG A 103 14.35 -31.64 -1.43
N GLY A 104 14.85 -32.75 -1.99
CA GLY A 104 14.25 -33.41 -3.14
C GLY A 104 15.08 -33.26 -4.42
N THR A 105 14.52 -33.70 -5.54
CA THR A 105 15.16 -33.49 -6.86
C THR A 105 14.71 -32.18 -7.48
N ALA A 106 15.54 -31.62 -8.36
CA ALA A 106 15.20 -30.38 -9.07
C ALA A 106 13.87 -30.46 -9.83
N GLU A 107 13.61 -31.59 -10.50
CA GLU A 107 12.37 -31.84 -11.23
C GLU A 107 11.16 -31.87 -10.31
N TYR A 108 11.29 -32.56 -9.16
CA TYR A 108 10.24 -32.60 -8.14
C TYR A 108 9.94 -31.22 -7.58
N ASN A 109 10.98 -30.46 -7.24
CA ASN A 109 10.89 -29.12 -6.69
C ASN A 109 10.27 -28.14 -7.69
N LEU A 110 10.63 -28.24 -8.96
CA LEU A 110 10.02 -27.45 -10.03
C LEU A 110 8.52 -27.74 -10.14
N ALA A 111 8.13 -29.02 -10.11
CA ALA A 111 6.73 -29.43 -10.15
C ALA A 111 5.95 -28.98 -8.90
N LEU A 112 6.55 -29.09 -7.70
CA LEU A 112 5.93 -28.64 -6.45
C LEU A 112 5.75 -27.13 -6.42
N GLY A 113 6.75 -26.36 -6.85
CA GLY A 113 6.65 -24.91 -6.98
C GLY A 113 5.54 -24.50 -7.95
N GLN A 114 5.39 -25.20 -9.07
CA GLN A 114 4.30 -24.96 -10.03
C GLN A 114 2.92 -25.24 -9.42
N ARG A 115 2.77 -26.34 -8.65
CA ARG A 115 1.51 -26.63 -7.93
C ARG A 115 1.17 -25.54 -6.90
N ARG A 116 2.16 -25.03 -6.15
CA ARG A 116 1.99 -23.90 -5.21
C ARG A 116 1.48 -22.65 -5.91
N ALA A 117 2.13 -22.24 -6.99
CA ALA A 117 1.70 -21.10 -7.78
C ALA A 117 0.28 -21.26 -8.35
N ALA A 118 -0.05 -22.46 -8.84
CA ALA A 118 -1.38 -22.79 -9.34
C ALA A 118 -2.45 -22.78 -8.24
N THR A 119 -2.13 -23.21 -7.01
CA THR A 119 -3.06 -23.15 -5.87
C THR A 119 -3.36 -21.72 -5.46
N VAL A 120 -2.35 -20.85 -5.41
CA VAL A 120 -2.53 -19.40 -5.19
C VAL A 120 -3.43 -18.80 -6.26
N LYS A 121 -3.14 -19.07 -7.53
CA LYS A 121 -3.95 -18.57 -8.67
C LYS A 121 -5.41 -19.01 -8.54
N ARG A 122 -5.67 -20.30 -8.27
CA ARG A 122 -7.04 -20.83 -8.08
C ARG A 122 -7.77 -20.13 -6.94
N TYR A 123 -7.08 -19.86 -5.83
CA TYR A 123 -7.67 -19.14 -4.70
C TYR A 123 -8.09 -17.72 -5.10
N LEU A 124 -7.22 -16.97 -5.76
CA LEU A 124 -7.53 -15.61 -6.22
C LEU A 124 -8.64 -15.57 -7.28
N VAL A 125 -8.71 -16.59 -8.18
CA VAL A 125 -9.84 -16.75 -9.10
C VAL A 125 -11.14 -16.98 -8.33
N GLY A 126 -11.12 -17.80 -7.28
CA GLY A 126 -12.25 -18.00 -6.38
C GLY A 126 -12.71 -16.73 -5.65
N LYS A 127 -11.82 -15.74 -5.49
CA LYS A 127 -12.13 -14.41 -4.94
C LYS A 127 -12.60 -13.40 -6.01
N GLY A 128 -12.76 -13.83 -7.25
CA GLY A 128 -13.29 -13.00 -8.34
C GLY A 128 -12.24 -12.30 -9.20
N ILE A 129 -10.95 -12.61 -9.03
CA ILE A 129 -9.90 -12.07 -9.90
C ILE A 129 -9.93 -12.85 -11.23
N ALA A 130 -10.01 -12.13 -12.36
CA ALA A 130 -10.04 -12.74 -13.67
C ALA A 130 -8.75 -13.57 -13.93
N GLU A 131 -8.92 -14.79 -14.41
CA GLU A 131 -7.81 -15.74 -14.61
C GLU A 131 -6.70 -15.19 -15.51
N GLY A 132 -7.07 -14.48 -16.57
CA GLY A 132 -6.13 -13.89 -17.53
C GLY A 132 -5.24 -12.77 -16.96
N ARG A 133 -5.55 -12.29 -15.75
CA ARG A 133 -4.70 -11.33 -15.03
C ARG A 133 -3.54 -11.98 -14.28
N MET A 134 -3.45 -13.30 -14.26
CA MET A 134 -2.48 -14.04 -13.46
C MET A 134 -1.79 -15.10 -14.30
N SER A 135 -0.46 -15.04 -14.35
CA SER A 135 0.40 -16.12 -14.86
C SER A 135 1.13 -16.81 -13.72
N THR A 136 1.47 -18.07 -13.91
CA THR A 136 2.20 -18.87 -12.93
C THR A 136 3.50 -19.38 -13.50
N GLN A 137 4.52 -19.43 -12.67
CA GLN A 137 5.81 -20.06 -12.97
C GLN A 137 6.41 -20.69 -11.72
N SER A 138 7.42 -21.49 -11.88
CA SER A 138 8.16 -22.13 -10.80
C SER A 138 9.66 -21.94 -10.98
N MET A 139 10.33 -21.67 -9.89
CA MET A 139 11.80 -21.69 -9.81
C MET A 139 12.31 -22.88 -8.98
N GLY A 140 11.40 -23.73 -8.46
CA GLY A 140 11.80 -24.83 -7.59
C GLY A 140 12.67 -24.33 -6.44
N ASP A 141 13.80 -24.94 -6.23
CA ASP A 141 14.80 -24.61 -5.22
C ASP A 141 15.95 -23.71 -5.73
N SER A 142 15.91 -23.29 -7.01
CA SER A 142 17.01 -22.58 -7.66
C SER A 142 17.24 -21.15 -7.16
N GLN A 143 16.24 -20.55 -6.45
CA GLN A 143 16.31 -19.18 -5.95
C GLN A 143 15.94 -19.11 -4.47
N PRO A 144 16.81 -19.57 -3.56
CA PRO A 144 16.57 -19.44 -2.12
C PRO A 144 16.66 -17.97 -1.68
N VAL A 145 15.80 -17.56 -0.76
CA VAL A 145 15.88 -16.24 -0.08
C VAL A 145 16.60 -16.32 1.25
N ALA A 146 16.63 -17.48 1.86
CA ALA A 146 17.38 -17.75 3.06
C ALA A 146 18.43 -18.83 2.76
N ALA A 147 19.69 -18.50 3.05
CA ALA A 147 20.80 -19.45 3.00
C ALA A 147 20.80 -20.30 4.30
N GLY A 148 21.16 -21.58 4.17
CA GLY A 148 21.24 -22.51 5.28
C GLY A 148 20.36 -23.75 5.06
N SER A 149 20.72 -24.83 5.78
CA SER A 149 20.05 -26.12 5.70
C SER A 149 19.36 -26.45 7.04
N ASP A 150 18.76 -25.43 7.65
CA ASP A 150 17.93 -25.56 8.86
C ASP A 150 16.44 -25.28 8.53
N GLU A 151 15.56 -25.66 9.43
CA GLU A 151 14.11 -25.51 9.20
C GLU A 151 13.67 -24.03 9.09
N SER A 152 14.39 -23.10 9.73
CA SER A 152 14.11 -21.67 9.63
C SER A 152 14.36 -21.16 8.21
N ALA A 153 15.50 -21.54 7.60
CA ALA A 153 15.82 -21.22 6.22
C ALA A 153 14.84 -21.91 5.25
N TYR A 154 14.56 -23.20 5.48
CA TYR A 154 13.62 -23.94 4.65
C TYR A 154 12.22 -23.33 4.65
N GLN A 155 11.72 -22.92 5.81
CA GLN A 155 10.39 -22.29 5.91
C GLN A 155 10.30 -21.01 5.09
N GLN A 156 11.35 -20.20 5.05
CA GLN A 156 11.40 -18.98 4.23
C GLN A 156 11.46 -19.30 2.73
N ASN A 157 12.09 -20.40 2.35
CA ASN A 157 12.24 -20.81 0.97
C ASN A 157 10.96 -21.43 0.40
N ARG A 158 10.13 -22.09 1.20
CA ARG A 158 8.84 -22.66 0.81
C ARG A 158 7.77 -21.57 0.65
N ARG A 159 7.80 -20.86 -0.47
CA ARG A 159 6.96 -19.65 -0.67
C ARG A 159 6.40 -19.53 -2.08
N ALA A 160 5.40 -18.68 -2.21
CA ALA A 160 5.02 -18.05 -3.47
C ALA A 160 5.32 -16.55 -3.41
N GLU A 161 5.94 -16.05 -4.46
CA GLU A 161 6.21 -14.63 -4.67
C GLU A 161 5.31 -14.04 -5.75
N PHE A 162 5.15 -12.72 -5.71
CA PHE A 162 4.26 -11.99 -6.59
C PHE A 162 5.03 -10.85 -7.26
N GLU A 163 5.12 -10.89 -8.58
CA GLU A 163 5.56 -9.77 -9.39
C GLU A 163 4.32 -9.02 -9.90
N VAL A 164 4.21 -7.76 -9.52
CA VAL A 164 3.08 -6.89 -9.88
C VAL A 164 3.42 -6.16 -11.17
N ARG A 165 2.53 -6.24 -12.16
CA ARG A 165 2.66 -5.56 -13.45
C ARG A 165 1.43 -4.71 -13.74
N GLY A 166 1.55 -3.74 -14.63
CA GLY A 166 0.43 -2.87 -15.04
C GLY A 166 0.08 -1.79 -14.00
N MET A 167 0.96 -1.53 -13.03
CA MET A 167 0.80 -0.41 -12.12
C MET A 167 1.12 0.90 -12.83
N THR A 168 0.09 1.61 -13.29
CA THR A 168 0.20 2.93 -13.92
C THR A 168 -0.52 3.96 -13.05
N GLY A 169 0.21 4.61 -12.16
CA GLY A 169 -0.35 5.63 -11.26
C GLY A 169 -0.68 5.12 -9.85
N ALA A 170 -1.44 5.92 -9.11
CA ALA A 170 -1.83 5.61 -7.74
C ALA A 170 -2.86 4.46 -7.70
N LEU A 171 -2.70 3.59 -6.71
CA LEU A 171 -3.64 2.49 -6.45
C LEU A 171 -4.96 3.03 -5.89
N VAL A 172 -6.06 2.47 -6.36
CA VAL A 172 -7.40 2.74 -5.82
C VAL A 172 -7.58 1.93 -4.54
N ARG A 173 -8.04 2.59 -3.48
CA ARG A 173 -8.33 1.90 -2.20
C ARG A 173 -9.51 0.95 -2.37
N PRO A 174 -9.46 -0.26 -1.78
CA PRO A 174 -10.64 -1.10 -1.65
C PRO A 174 -11.78 -0.34 -0.97
N ARG A 175 -13.02 -0.62 -1.37
CA ARG A 175 -14.21 -0.15 -0.65
C ARG A 175 -14.56 -1.18 0.41
N ASP A 176 -14.82 -0.72 1.61
CA ASP A 176 -15.36 -1.53 2.72
C ASP A 176 -16.73 -2.09 2.34
#